data_e48a9c6f87b5fdd9c40cdcd5aecaff25
#
_entry.id   e48a9c6f87b5fdd9c40cdcd5aecaff25
#
_cell.length_a   1.000
_cell.length_b   1.000
_cell.length_c   1.000
_cell.angle_alpha   90.00
_cell.angle_beta   90.00
_cell.angle_gamma   90.00
#
_symmetry.space_group_name_H-M   'P 1'
#
loop_
_entity.id
_entity.type
_entity.pdbx_description
1 polymer ?
#
loop_
_entity_poly.entity_id
_entity_poly.type
_entity_poly.pdbx_seq_one_letter_code
_entity_poly.pdbx_strand_id
1 'polypeptide(L)'
;METLSKILTKIDSAVWGPVTLVLLVGTGVFLTFRLRFLPWRYLPKSLKAAFSPESRKTDSGEGDISPFSALMTALAGTIGTGNIVGVATAMVLGGPGALVWMWIAAAFGISTKYAECALAIKFREKNENGEMCGGPMYTIKNGFKHKKIAAILAALFAVFTLFASFGIGNLSQANSISSSLNKTFSVPTWVTGIALAVFTAFIIFGGIKSISKVSSVLVPIMAVFYIVSGLIVIFANIKNVPAGLALSLIHISEPTRLLSIS
;
A
#
# COMPACT_ATOMS: atom_id res chain seq x y z
N MET A 1 23.36 -18.55 -12.44
CA MET A 1 22.39 -17.46 -12.21
C MET A 1 21.08 -17.64 -12.96
N GLU A 2 21.07 -18.12 -14.19
CA GLU A 2 19.86 -18.38 -14.98
C GLU A 2 18.88 -19.38 -14.33
N THR A 3 19.39 -20.47 -13.76
CA THR A 3 18.54 -21.51 -13.13
C THR A 3 17.79 -20.94 -11.92
N LEU A 4 18.48 -20.15 -11.08
CA LEU A 4 17.87 -19.49 -9.93
C LEU A 4 16.80 -18.47 -10.37
N SER A 5 17.09 -17.68 -11.40
CA SER A 5 16.13 -16.71 -11.98
C SER A 5 14.88 -17.43 -12.50
N LYS A 6 15.03 -18.54 -13.23
CA LYS A 6 13.90 -19.35 -13.73
C LYS A 6 13.06 -19.95 -12.61
N ILE A 7 13.67 -20.40 -11.51
CA ILE A 7 12.95 -20.92 -10.34
C ILE A 7 12.17 -19.80 -9.66
N LEU A 8 12.81 -18.65 -9.43
CA LEU A 8 12.16 -17.48 -8.82
C LEU A 8 10.97 -16.98 -9.67
N THR A 9 11.13 -16.91 -10.99
CA THR A 9 10.04 -16.54 -11.90
C THR A 9 8.87 -17.51 -11.84
N LYS A 10 9.15 -18.83 -11.76
CA LYS A 10 8.09 -19.84 -11.60
C LYS A 10 7.35 -19.70 -10.27
N ILE A 11 8.07 -19.45 -9.18
CA ILE A 11 7.47 -19.22 -7.87
C ILE A 11 6.62 -17.95 -7.89
N ASP A 12 7.15 -16.87 -8.44
CA ASP A 12 6.45 -15.59 -8.60
C ASP A 12 5.15 -15.75 -9.38
N SER A 13 5.21 -16.40 -10.54
CA SER A 13 4.03 -16.68 -11.38
C SER A 13 2.99 -17.58 -10.68
N ALA A 14 3.43 -18.50 -9.84
CA ALA A 14 2.53 -19.36 -9.07
C ALA A 14 1.87 -18.58 -7.92
N VAL A 15 2.64 -17.74 -7.22
CA VAL A 15 2.14 -16.92 -6.10
C VAL A 15 1.19 -15.83 -6.59
N TRP A 16 1.55 -15.13 -7.67
CA TRP A 16 0.73 -14.06 -8.28
C TRP A 16 -0.23 -14.58 -9.36
N GLY A 17 -0.44 -15.89 -9.41
CA GLY A 17 -1.33 -16.53 -10.37
C GLY A 17 -2.82 -16.26 -10.12
N PRO A 18 -3.70 -16.83 -10.97
CA PRO A 18 -5.14 -16.59 -10.90
C PRO A 18 -5.77 -16.88 -9.54
N VAL A 19 -5.24 -17.87 -8.80
CA VAL A 19 -5.74 -18.23 -7.47
C VAL A 19 -5.62 -17.07 -6.49
N THR A 20 -4.45 -16.46 -6.41
CA THR A 20 -4.22 -15.32 -5.50
C THR A 20 -5.03 -14.10 -5.91
N LEU A 21 -5.13 -13.83 -7.22
CA LEU A 21 -5.95 -12.74 -7.73
C LEU A 21 -7.43 -12.93 -7.39
N VAL A 22 -7.98 -14.14 -7.59
CA VAL A 22 -9.36 -14.48 -7.23
C VAL A 22 -9.57 -14.35 -5.71
N LEU A 23 -8.63 -14.80 -4.89
CA LEU A 23 -8.72 -14.66 -3.44
C LEU A 23 -8.71 -13.20 -3.00
N LEU A 24 -7.81 -12.36 -3.56
CA LEU A 24 -7.71 -10.95 -3.21
C LEU A 24 -8.96 -10.17 -3.62
N VAL A 25 -9.34 -10.24 -4.89
CA VAL A 25 -10.50 -9.52 -5.41
C VAL A 25 -11.79 -10.11 -4.83
N GLY A 26 -11.90 -11.44 -4.77
CA GLY A 26 -13.06 -12.15 -4.22
C GLY A 26 -13.29 -11.82 -2.74
N THR A 27 -12.24 -11.73 -1.94
CA THR A 27 -12.35 -11.29 -0.54
C THR A 27 -12.85 -9.84 -0.47
N GLY A 28 -12.36 -8.95 -1.32
CA GLY A 28 -12.83 -7.57 -1.39
C GLY A 28 -14.30 -7.47 -1.76
N VAL A 29 -14.73 -8.22 -2.76
CA VAL A 29 -16.13 -8.31 -3.20
C VAL A 29 -16.99 -8.86 -2.06
N PHE A 30 -16.62 -10.02 -1.49
CA PHE A 30 -17.33 -10.64 -0.37
C PHE A 30 -17.51 -9.69 0.81
N LEU A 31 -16.43 -9.03 1.24
CA LEU A 31 -16.49 -8.08 2.35
C LEU A 31 -17.34 -6.85 2.02
N THR A 32 -17.29 -6.35 0.79
CA THR A 32 -18.12 -5.21 0.37
C THR A 32 -19.60 -5.50 0.54
N PHE A 33 -20.06 -6.67 0.05
CA PHE A 33 -21.45 -7.09 0.20
C PHE A 33 -21.79 -7.46 1.66
N ARG A 34 -20.91 -8.17 2.36
CA ARG A 34 -21.12 -8.58 3.76
C ARG A 34 -21.22 -7.40 4.71
N LEU A 35 -20.44 -6.34 4.46
CA LEU A 35 -20.48 -5.07 5.19
C LEU A 35 -21.56 -4.11 4.67
N ARG A 36 -22.35 -4.50 3.66
CA ARG A 36 -23.40 -3.66 3.05
C ARG A 36 -22.87 -2.29 2.60
N PHE A 37 -21.74 -2.28 1.94
CA PHE A 37 -21.07 -1.05 1.45
C PHE A 37 -20.76 -0.02 2.56
N LEU A 38 -20.56 -0.48 3.79
CA LEU A 38 -20.33 0.40 4.94
C LEU A 38 -19.18 1.38 4.74
N PRO A 39 -17.97 0.99 4.24
CA PRO A 39 -16.88 1.93 4.03
C PRO A 39 -17.26 3.06 3.06
N TRP A 40 -18.02 2.76 2.01
CA TRP A 40 -18.49 3.74 1.03
C TRP A 40 -19.53 4.70 1.62
N ARG A 41 -20.48 4.18 2.37
CA ARG A 41 -21.55 4.97 3.00
C ARG A 41 -21.04 5.95 4.04
N TYR A 42 -19.98 5.57 4.75
CA TYR A 42 -19.39 6.41 5.80
C TYR A 42 -18.15 7.16 5.37
N LEU A 43 -17.71 7.04 4.10
CA LEU A 43 -16.53 7.70 3.58
C LEU A 43 -16.51 9.22 3.83
N PRO A 44 -17.57 9.98 3.53
CA PRO A 44 -17.56 11.42 3.79
C PRO A 44 -17.41 11.75 5.28
N LYS A 45 -18.09 10.98 6.13
CA LYS A 45 -18.03 11.14 7.59
C LYS A 45 -16.64 10.84 8.14
N SER A 46 -16.03 9.76 7.63
CA SER A 46 -14.68 9.33 8.01
C SER A 46 -13.63 10.35 7.57
N LEU A 47 -13.75 10.90 6.36
CA LEU A 47 -12.86 11.96 5.89
C LEU A 47 -12.99 13.22 6.76
N LYS A 48 -14.20 13.66 7.07
CA LYS A 48 -14.42 14.79 7.97
C LYS A 48 -13.81 14.56 9.35
N ALA A 49 -13.98 13.36 9.91
CA ALA A 49 -13.40 13.00 11.20
C ALA A 49 -11.85 12.95 11.15
N ALA A 50 -11.28 12.38 10.08
CA ALA A 50 -9.83 12.25 9.93
C ALA A 50 -9.10 13.61 9.87
N PHE A 51 -9.73 14.63 9.28
CA PHE A 51 -9.16 15.97 9.17
C PHE A 51 -9.69 16.95 10.22
N SER A 52 -10.45 16.49 11.22
CA SER A 52 -10.92 17.32 12.32
C SER A 52 -9.76 17.75 13.25
N PRO A 53 -9.86 18.89 13.95
CA PRO A 53 -8.85 19.29 14.94
C PRO A 53 -8.68 18.27 16.07
N GLU A 54 -9.73 17.55 16.42
CA GLU A 54 -9.71 16.51 17.47
C GLU A 54 -8.86 15.31 17.08
N SER A 55 -8.83 14.93 15.79
CA SER A 55 -8.01 13.81 15.31
C SER A 55 -6.50 14.02 15.46
N ARG A 56 -6.08 15.27 15.64
CA ARG A 56 -4.66 15.66 15.85
C ARG A 56 -4.21 15.56 17.30
N LYS A 57 -5.14 15.44 18.25
CA LYS A 57 -4.83 15.32 19.67
C LYS A 57 -4.46 13.88 20.02
N THR A 58 -3.39 13.71 20.78
CA THR A 58 -2.91 12.38 21.20
C THR A 58 -3.84 11.77 22.27
N ASP A 59 -4.53 12.61 23.05
CA ASP A 59 -5.41 12.18 24.15
C ASP A 59 -6.79 11.67 23.66
N SER A 60 -7.02 11.60 22.36
CA SER A 60 -8.31 11.21 21.79
C SER A 60 -8.58 9.69 21.74
N GLY A 61 -7.70 8.86 22.34
CA GLY A 61 -7.90 7.40 22.36
C GLY A 61 -6.79 6.64 23.10
N GLU A 62 -6.97 5.33 23.20
CA GLU A 62 -6.00 4.42 23.84
C GLU A 62 -4.81 4.05 22.94
N GLY A 63 -4.32 4.94 22.11
CA GLY A 63 -3.20 4.69 21.19
C GLY A 63 -1.95 5.49 21.56
N ASP A 64 -0.79 5.06 21.06
CA ASP A 64 0.50 5.72 21.29
C ASP A 64 0.68 7.00 20.47
N ILE A 65 -0.14 7.18 19.43
CA ILE A 65 -0.11 8.30 18.49
C ILE A 65 -1.53 8.79 18.17
N SER A 66 -1.66 10.03 17.73
CA SER A 66 -2.97 10.60 17.36
C SER A 66 -3.60 9.88 16.16
N PRO A 67 -4.95 9.88 16.01
CA PRO A 67 -5.63 9.27 14.88
C PRO A 67 -5.18 9.82 13.53
N PHE A 68 -4.92 11.13 13.44
CA PHE A 68 -4.37 11.76 12.23
C PHE A 68 -2.97 11.23 11.91
N SER A 69 -2.08 11.16 12.91
CA SER A 69 -0.72 10.63 12.72
C SER A 69 -0.72 9.14 12.35
N ALA A 70 -1.65 8.36 12.91
CA ALA A 70 -1.84 6.96 12.54
C ALA A 70 -2.27 6.82 11.07
N LEU A 71 -3.23 7.64 10.61
CA LEU A 71 -3.64 7.69 9.21
C LEU A 71 -2.47 8.08 8.29
N MET A 72 -1.72 9.12 8.63
CA MET A 72 -0.58 9.56 7.82
C MET A 72 0.53 8.51 7.77
N THR A 73 0.78 7.81 8.88
CA THR A 73 1.74 6.69 8.92
C THR A 73 1.29 5.53 8.04
N ALA A 74 0.00 5.18 8.08
CA ALA A 74 -0.56 4.15 7.20
C ALA A 74 -0.49 4.56 5.72
N LEU A 75 -0.74 5.82 5.40
CA LEU A 75 -0.60 6.36 4.05
C LEU A 75 0.87 6.38 3.60
N ALA A 76 1.82 6.70 4.48
CA ALA A 76 3.25 6.63 4.18
C ALA A 76 3.69 5.22 3.75
N GLY A 77 3.13 4.18 4.37
CA GLY A 77 3.38 2.79 3.99
C GLY A 77 2.62 2.33 2.73
N THR A 78 1.60 3.08 2.30
CA THR A 78 0.76 2.70 1.16
C THR A 78 1.09 3.50 -0.11
N ILE A 79 1.33 4.81 0.04
CA ILE A 79 1.68 5.69 -1.08
C ILE A 79 3.18 5.58 -1.33
N GLY A 80 3.56 4.94 -2.43
CA GLY A 80 4.94 4.73 -2.79
C GLY A 80 5.14 4.69 -4.30
N THR A 81 6.29 4.20 -4.73
CA THR A 81 6.65 4.07 -6.15
C THR A 81 5.68 3.17 -6.92
N GLY A 82 4.99 2.23 -6.25
CA GLY A 82 3.95 1.40 -6.85
C GLY A 82 2.79 2.22 -7.42
N ASN A 83 2.43 3.33 -6.79
CA ASN A 83 1.35 4.22 -7.24
C ASN A 83 1.75 5.11 -8.43
N ILE A 84 3.02 5.24 -8.72
CA ILE A 84 3.56 6.07 -9.80
C ILE A 84 4.15 5.18 -10.89
N VAL A 85 5.27 4.54 -10.59
CA VAL A 85 6.01 3.68 -11.54
C VAL A 85 5.24 2.38 -11.81
N GLY A 86 4.67 1.77 -10.77
CA GLY A 86 3.91 0.52 -10.90
C GLY A 86 2.65 0.67 -11.76
N VAL A 87 1.93 1.78 -11.62
CA VAL A 87 0.76 2.08 -12.49
C VAL A 87 1.19 2.26 -13.94
N ALA A 88 2.24 3.03 -14.19
CA ALA A 88 2.77 3.22 -15.55
C ALA A 88 3.23 1.88 -16.15
N THR A 89 3.95 1.06 -15.39
CA THR A 89 4.39 -0.27 -15.82
C THR A 89 3.21 -1.19 -16.12
N ALA A 90 2.18 -1.19 -15.26
CA ALA A 90 0.98 -1.99 -15.47
C ALA A 90 0.23 -1.59 -16.76
N MET A 91 0.19 -0.29 -17.08
CA MET A 91 -0.40 0.19 -18.34
C MET A 91 0.44 -0.20 -19.57
N VAL A 92 1.78 -0.16 -19.45
CA VAL A 92 2.68 -0.56 -20.55
C VAL A 92 2.59 -2.05 -20.82
N LEU A 93 2.57 -2.88 -19.78
CA LEU A 93 2.53 -4.35 -19.90
C LEU A 93 1.12 -4.88 -20.13
N GLY A 94 0.14 -4.34 -19.43
CA GLY A 94 -1.25 -4.81 -19.45
C GLY A 94 -2.17 -4.07 -20.43
N GLY A 95 -1.66 -3.06 -21.12
CA GLY A 95 -2.45 -2.23 -22.02
C GLY A 95 -3.36 -1.22 -21.29
N PRO A 96 -4.12 -0.42 -22.07
CA PRO A 96 -4.98 0.65 -21.53
C PRO A 96 -6.07 0.14 -20.58
N GLY A 97 -6.56 -1.08 -20.76
CA GLY A 97 -7.58 -1.72 -19.92
C GLY A 97 -7.13 -1.93 -18.47
N ALA A 98 -5.82 -1.99 -18.21
CA ALA A 98 -5.27 -2.13 -16.86
C ALA A 98 -5.75 -1.01 -15.92
N LEU A 99 -5.96 0.20 -16.42
CA LEU A 99 -6.45 1.33 -15.62
C LEU A 99 -7.83 1.06 -15.02
N VAL A 100 -8.75 0.54 -15.81
CA VAL A 100 -10.12 0.23 -15.37
C VAL A 100 -10.11 -0.91 -14.35
N TRP A 101 -9.31 -1.95 -14.59
CA TRP A 101 -9.15 -3.04 -13.63
C TRP A 101 -8.55 -2.59 -12.31
N MET A 102 -7.59 -1.65 -12.32
CA MET A 102 -7.06 -1.04 -11.10
C MET A 102 -8.14 -0.28 -10.32
N TRP A 103 -9.04 0.45 -11.00
CA TRP A 103 -10.14 1.14 -10.33
C TRP A 103 -11.14 0.17 -9.72
N ILE A 104 -11.50 -0.90 -10.45
CA ILE A 104 -12.40 -1.95 -9.93
C ILE A 104 -11.77 -2.62 -8.70
N ALA A 105 -10.51 -3.01 -8.78
CA ALA A 105 -9.80 -3.63 -7.66
C ALA A 105 -9.70 -2.69 -6.45
N ALA A 106 -9.43 -1.40 -6.66
CA ALA A 106 -9.39 -0.40 -5.60
C ALA A 106 -10.75 -0.20 -4.94
N ALA A 107 -11.83 -0.18 -5.73
CA ALA A 107 -13.19 -0.04 -5.22
C ALA A 107 -13.57 -1.15 -4.22
N PHE A 108 -13.22 -2.39 -4.50
CA PHE A 108 -13.44 -3.50 -3.58
C PHE A 108 -12.36 -3.59 -2.48
N GLY A 109 -11.14 -3.16 -2.77
CA GLY A 109 -10.02 -3.12 -1.83
C GLY A 109 -10.26 -2.23 -0.61
N ILE A 110 -11.07 -1.19 -0.72
CA ILE A 110 -11.47 -0.34 0.41
C ILE A 110 -12.10 -1.17 1.54
N SER A 111 -12.97 -2.13 1.20
CA SER A 111 -13.63 -2.98 2.20
C SER A 111 -12.67 -3.96 2.87
N THR A 112 -11.69 -4.46 2.13
CA THR A 112 -10.63 -5.31 2.68
C THR A 112 -9.78 -4.53 3.67
N LYS A 113 -9.36 -3.32 3.29
CA LYS A 113 -8.55 -2.47 4.18
C LYS A 113 -9.32 -2.03 5.42
N TYR A 114 -10.60 -1.72 5.28
CA TYR A 114 -11.46 -1.42 6.44
C TYR A 114 -11.53 -2.59 7.41
N ALA A 115 -11.75 -3.81 6.91
CA ALA A 115 -11.80 -5.01 7.74
C ALA A 115 -10.46 -5.28 8.43
N GLU A 116 -9.33 -5.15 7.72
CA GLU A 116 -7.99 -5.29 8.26
C GLU A 116 -7.76 -4.34 9.44
N CYS A 117 -8.03 -3.04 9.24
CA CYS A 117 -7.84 -2.03 10.28
C CYS A 117 -8.77 -2.26 11.48
N ALA A 118 -10.04 -2.60 11.25
CA ALA A 118 -11.01 -2.88 12.30
C ALA A 118 -10.61 -4.10 13.14
N LEU A 119 -10.13 -5.16 12.50
CA LEU A 119 -9.64 -6.36 13.18
C LEU A 119 -8.32 -6.09 13.92
N ALA A 120 -7.42 -5.31 13.34
CA ALA A 120 -6.17 -4.93 13.99
C ALA A 120 -6.41 -4.17 15.31
N ILE A 121 -7.40 -3.28 15.34
CA ILE A 121 -7.78 -2.56 16.56
C ILE A 121 -8.46 -3.51 17.55
N LYS A 122 -9.36 -4.37 17.09
CA LYS A 122 -10.11 -5.30 17.94
C LYS A 122 -9.22 -6.31 18.68
N PHE A 123 -8.18 -6.79 18.01
CA PHE A 123 -7.31 -7.86 18.51
C PHE A 123 -5.92 -7.38 18.94
N ARG A 124 -5.73 -6.06 19.09
CA ARG A 124 -4.49 -5.50 19.62
C ARG A 124 -4.26 -5.91 21.07
N GLU A 125 -3.01 -5.97 21.48
CA GLU A 125 -2.54 -6.28 22.82
C GLU A 125 -1.62 -5.15 23.31
N LYS A 126 -1.46 -5.02 24.62
CA LYS A 126 -0.38 -4.21 25.22
C LYS A 126 0.84 -5.10 25.43
N ASN A 127 2.01 -4.62 25.01
CA ASN A 127 3.28 -5.27 25.33
C ASN A 127 3.69 -5.01 26.78
N GLU A 128 4.79 -5.60 27.21
CA GLU A 128 5.35 -5.44 28.57
C GLU A 128 5.71 -3.98 28.88
N ASN A 129 6.00 -3.17 27.89
CA ASN A 129 6.30 -1.75 28.02
C ASN A 129 5.04 -0.85 28.01
N GLY A 130 3.85 -1.43 27.95
CA GLY A 130 2.59 -0.71 27.89
C GLY A 130 2.20 -0.16 26.51
N GLU A 131 3.00 -0.42 25.47
CA GLU A 131 2.73 0.04 24.09
C GLU A 131 1.71 -0.85 23.40
N MET A 132 0.92 -0.27 22.49
CA MET A 132 -0.08 -1.00 21.72
C MET A 132 0.53 -1.75 20.55
N CYS A 133 0.39 -3.08 20.56
CA CYS A 133 0.79 -3.98 19.48
C CYS A 133 -0.43 -4.54 18.77
N GLY A 134 -0.47 -4.41 17.44
CA GLY A 134 -1.59 -4.86 16.61
C GLY A 134 -1.12 -5.27 15.23
N GLY A 135 -2.09 -5.57 14.38
CA GLY A 135 -1.85 -5.95 13.01
C GLY A 135 -2.27 -7.39 12.69
N PRO A 136 -2.02 -7.88 11.46
CA PRO A 136 -2.50 -9.19 11.01
C PRO A 136 -2.03 -10.34 11.88
N MET A 137 -0.79 -10.34 12.35
CA MET A 137 -0.26 -11.40 13.21
C MET A 137 -1.02 -11.52 14.55
N TYR A 138 -1.36 -10.39 15.17
CA TYR A 138 -2.17 -10.37 16.41
C TYR A 138 -3.63 -10.73 16.12
N THR A 139 -4.16 -10.29 15.00
CA THR A 139 -5.51 -10.67 14.55
C THR A 139 -5.61 -12.19 14.37
N ILE A 140 -4.62 -12.83 13.74
CA ILE A 140 -4.57 -14.27 13.56
C ILE A 140 -4.43 -14.97 14.90
N LYS A 141 -3.45 -14.57 15.73
CA LYS A 141 -3.17 -15.15 17.05
C LYS A 141 -4.40 -15.14 17.95
N ASN A 142 -5.12 -14.02 17.99
CA ASN A 142 -6.21 -13.80 18.94
C ASN A 142 -7.58 -14.12 18.38
N GLY A 143 -7.79 -13.96 17.07
CA GLY A 143 -9.08 -14.16 16.41
C GLY A 143 -9.44 -15.62 16.12
N PHE A 144 -8.47 -16.50 15.94
CA PHE A 144 -8.73 -17.91 15.64
C PHE A 144 -9.07 -18.74 16.89
N LYS A 145 -9.99 -19.68 16.75
CA LYS A 145 -10.41 -20.60 17.83
C LYS A 145 -9.27 -21.59 18.19
N HIS A 146 -8.62 -22.15 17.19
CA HIS A 146 -7.54 -23.14 17.38
C HIS A 146 -6.21 -22.46 17.65
N LYS A 147 -5.87 -22.27 18.92
CA LYS A 147 -4.69 -21.48 19.34
C LYS A 147 -3.36 -21.98 18.80
N LYS A 148 -3.15 -23.30 18.66
CA LYS A 148 -1.92 -23.86 18.08
C LYS A 148 -1.76 -23.49 16.61
N ILE A 149 -2.82 -23.61 15.80
CA ILE A 149 -2.81 -23.24 14.39
C ILE A 149 -2.63 -21.73 14.24
N ALA A 150 -3.34 -20.96 15.09
CA ALA A 150 -3.22 -19.50 15.11
C ALA A 150 -1.78 -19.03 15.36
N ALA A 151 -1.09 -19.63 16.34
CA ALA A 151 0.29 -19.30 16.65
C ALA A 151 1.24 -19.58 15.48
N ILE A 152 1.08 -20.72 14.82
CA ILE A 152 1.89 -21.09 13.65
C ILE A 152 1.65 -20.11 12.50
N LEU A 153 0.39 -19.83 12.17
CA LEU A 153 0.04 -18.91 11.09
C LEU A 153 0.52 -17.48 11.38
N ALA A 154 0.39 -17.01 12.63
CA ALA A 154 0.88 -15.71 13.04
C ALA A 154 2.40 -15.59 12.93
N ALA A 155 3.13 -16.65 13.34
CA ALA A 155 4.59 -16.72 13.22
C ALA A 155 5.02 -16.74 11.75
N LEU A 156 4.38 -17.54 10.91
CA LEU A 156 4.64 -17.58 9.46
C LEU A 156 4.39 -16.21 8.82
N PHE A 157 3.28 -15.54 9.16
CA PHE A 157 2.99 -14.20 8.68
C PHE A 157 4.09 -13.21 9.07
N ALA A 158 4.54 -13.24 10.33
CA ALA A 158 5.60 -12.36 10.82
C ALA A 158 6.92 -12.60 10.07
N VAL A 159 7.31 -13.88 9.86
CA VAL A 159 8.51 -14.23 9.12
C VAL A 159 8.43 -13.77 7.66
N PHE A 160 7.32 -14.01 6.98
CA PHE A 160 7.15 -13.57 5.59
C PHE A 160 7.14 -12.05 5.48
N THR A 161 6.53 -11.34 6.43
CA THR A 161 6.55 -9.87 6.48
C THR A 161 7.96 -9.35 6.67
N LEU A 162 8.76 -9.99 7.53
CA LEU A 162 10.17 -9.65 7.73
C LEU A 162 10.95 -9.74 6.41
N PHE A 163 10.84 -10.86 5.68
CA PHE A 163 11.51 -11.01 4.39
C PHE A 163 10.99 -10.02 3.32
N ALA A 164 9.68 -9.80 3.25
CA ALA A 164 9.08 -8.86 2.32
C ALA A 164 9.55 -7.41 2.56
N SER A 165 9.83 -7.04 3.80
CA SER A 165 10.30 -5.69 4.15
C SER A 165 11.67 -5.36 3.55
N PHE A 166 12.55 -6.35 3.41
CA PHE A 166 13.85 -6.15 2.75
C PHE A 166 13.72 -5.92 1.24
N GLY A 167 12.78 -6.60 0.58
CA GLY A 167 12.57 -6.52 -0.86
C GLY A 167 11.73 -5.31 -1.26
N ILE A 168 10.45 -5.56 -1.47
CA ILE A 168 9.53 -4.57 -2.06
C ILE A 168 9.30 -3.35 -1.16
N GLY A 169 9.38 -3.54 0.17
CA GLY A 169 9.20 -2.47 1.14
C GLY A 169 10.32 -1.44 1.14
N ASN A 170 11.56 -1.85 0.87
CA ASN A 170 12.72 -0.98 0.97
C ASN A 170 13.51 -0.87 -0.34
N LEU A 171 14.05 -1.98 -0.86
CA LEU A 171 14.95 -1.96 -2.02
C LEU A 171 14.30 -1.37 -3.27
N SER A 172 13.05 -1.68 -3.54
CA SER A 172 12.30 -1.15 -4.67
C SER A 172 12.14 0.37 -4.58
N GLN A 173 11.82 0.89 -3.39
CA GLN A 173 11.65 2.33 -3.16
C GLN A 173 12.99 3.07 -3.31
N ALA A 174 14.04 2.58 -2.64
CA ALA A 174 15.37 3.17 -2.72
C ALA A 174 15.94 3.15 -4.15
N ASN A 175 15.74 2.05 -4.88
CA ASN A 175 16.15 1.94 -6.27
C ASN A 175 15.42 2.94 -7.18
N SER A 176 14.12 3.09 -7.03
CA SER A 176 13.33 4.02 -7.85
C SER A 176 13.75 5.49 -7.60
N ILE A 177 13.96 5.86 -6.34
CA ILE A 177 14.44 7.22 -5.99
C ILE A 177 15.82 7.46 -6.56
N SER A 178 16.78 6.56 -6.33
CA SER A 178 18.16 6.72 -6.79
C SER A 178 18.26 6.73 -8.30
N SER A 179 17.50 5.88 -8.99
CA SER A 179 17.46 5.87 -10.46
C SER A 179 16.86 7.15 -11.03
N SER A 180 15.81 7.70 -10.41
CA SER A 180 15.19 8.95 -10.85
C SER A 180 16.14 10.13 -10.67
N LEU A 181 16.81 10.24 -9.52
CA LEU A 181 17.80 11.29 -9.26
C LEU A 181 19.03 11.17 -10.17
N ASN A 182 19.49 9.96 -10.46
CA ASN A 182 20.57 9.74 -11.39
C ASN A 182 20.20 10.17 -12.80
N LYS A 183 19.03 9.80 -13.31
CA LYS A 183 18.56 10.16 -14.65
C LYS A 183 18.30 11.66 -14.82
N THR A 184 17.80 12.34 -13.78
CA THR A 184 17.41 13.75 -13.88
C THR A 184 18.54 14.71 -13.54
N PHE A 185 19.33 14.38 -12.52
CA PHE A 185 20.37 15.27 -11.97
C PHE A 185 21.79 14.69 -12.05
N SER A 186 21.95 13.50 -12.66
CA SER A 186 23.24 12.79 -12.75
C SER A 186 23.88 12.52 -11.38
N VAL A 187 23.09 12.45 -10.31
CA VAL A 187 23.57 12.12 -8.97
C VAL A 187 23.92 10.62 -8.92
N PRO A 188 25.14 10.24 -8.51
CA PRO A 188 25.52 8.85 -8.37
C PRO A 188 24.58 8.09 -7.41
N THR A 189 24.15 6.90 -7.80
CA THR A 189 23.16 6.12 -7.04
C THR A 189 23.59 5.77 -5.61
N TRP A 190 24.90 5.58 -5.41
CA TRP A 190 25.46 5.31 -4.09
C TRP A 190 25.36 6.51 -3.14
N VAL A 191 25.49 7.75 -3.64
CA VAL A 191 25.31 8.98 -2.85
C VAL A 191 23.88 9.08 -2.36
N THR A 192 22.91 8.86 -3.25
CA THR A 192 21.49 8.83 -2.90
C THR A 192 21.19 7.72 -1.88
N GLY A 193 21.78 6.54 -2.07
CA GLY A 193 21.62 5.40 -1.16
C GLY A 193 22.10 5.72 0.26
N ILE A 194 23.28 6.30 0.40
CA ILE A 194 23.82 6.72 1.71
C ILE A 194 22.94 7.79 2.34
N ALA A 195 22.55 8.81 1.58
CA ALA A 195 21.67 9.87 2.10
C ALA A 195 20.35 9.30 2.62
N LEU A 196 19.69 8.43 1.85
CA LEU A 196 18.44 7.78 2.27
C LEU A 196 18.65 6.92 3.52
N ALA A 197 19.73 6.15 3.59
CA ALA A 197 20.04 5.32 4.75
C ALA A 197 20.22 6.16 6.03
N VAL A 198 20.95 7.26 5.94
CA VAL A 198 21.18 8.17 7.08
C VAL A 198 19.87 8.82 7.53
N PHE A 199 19.08 9.41 6.61
CA PHE A 199 17.80 10.01 6.95
C PHE A 199 16.83 9.01 7.57
N THR A 200 16.72 7.81 6.99
CA THR A 200 15.85 6.76 7.49
C THR A 200 16.28 6.28 8.86
N ALA A 201 17.57 6.11 9.10
CA ALA A 201 18.11 5.73 10.41
C ALA A 201 17.71 6.73 11.50
N PHE A 202 17.88 8.04 11.27
CA PHE A 202 17.48 9.07 12.24
C PHE A 202 15.98 9.01 12.57
N ILE A 203 15.14 8.73 11.60
CA ILE A 203 13.68 8.64 11.82
C ILE A 203 13.32 7.39 12.61
N ILE A 204 13.92 6.23 12.26
CA ILE A 204 13.63 4.93 12.88
C ILE A 204 14.10 4.86 14.31
N PHE A 205 15.27 5.42 14.64
CA PHE A 205 15.77 5.43 16.02
C PHE A 205 14.83 6.13 17.03
N GLY A 206 13.99 7.04 16.57
CA GLY A 206 12.96 7.68 17.40
C GLY A 206 11.67 6.87 17.57
N GLY A 207 11.60 5.65 17.03
CA GLY A 207 10.46 4.74 17.12
C GLY A 207 9.19 5.26 16.47
N ILE A 208 8.04 4.66 16.81
CA ILE A 208 6.74 4.96 16.18
C ILE A 208 6.34 6.43 16.32
N LYS A 209 6.70 7.08 17.40
CA LYS A 209 6.39 8.51 17.64
C LYS A 209 7.13 9.41 16.65
N SER A 210 8.42 9.13 16.39
CA SER A 210 9.21 9.87 15.40
C SER A 210 8.68 9.61 13.98
N ILE A 211 8.46 8.35 13.62
CA ILE A 211 7.93 7.94 12.31
C ILE A 211 6.59 8.64 12.05
N SER A 212 5.67 8.62 13.02
CA SER A 212 4.35 9.23 12.88
C SER A 212 4.40 10.75 12.77
N LYS A 213 5.31 11.40 13.49
CA LYS A 213 5.51 12.85 13.43
C LYS A 213 6.03 13.27 12.05
N VAL A 214 7.02 12.59 11.49
CA VAL A 214 7.54 12.86 10.15
C VAL A 214 6.48 12.58 9.10
N SER A 215 5.80 11.44 9.18
CA SER A 215 4.73 11.07 8.25
C SER A 215 3.57 12.08 8.26
N SER A 216 3.19 12.61 9.43
CA SER A 216 2.10 13.57 9.55
C SER A 216 2.36 14.92 8.85
N VAL A 217 3.62 15.23 8.55
CA VAL A 217 4.01 16.43 7.78
C VAL A 217 4.28 16.06 6.32
N LEU A 218 5.09 15.01 6.09
CA LEU A 218 5.58 14.69 4.77
C LEU A 218 4.47 14.15 3.84
N VAL A 219 3.59 13.28 4.35
CA VAL A 219 2.55 12.63 3.54
C VAL A 219 1.53 13.62 2.97
N PRO A 220 0.97 14.58 3.73
CA PRO A 220 0.09 15.59 3.17
C PRO A 220 0.77 16.42 2.07
N ILE A 221 2.03 16.81 2.26
CA ILE A 221 2.80 17.57 1.27
C ILE A 221 2.96 16.75 -0.01
N MET A 222 3.38 15.47 0.12
CA MET A 222 3.52 14.56 -1.03
C MET A 222 2.18 14.38 -1.76
N ALA A 223 1.09 14.16 -1.03
CA ALA A 223 -0.23 13.95 -1.62
C ALA A 223 -0.72 15.19 -2.39
N VAL A 224 -0.59 16.37 -1.79
CA VAL A 224 -0.97 17.63 -2.45
C VAL A 224 -0.11 17.87 -3.70
N PHE A 225 1.20 17.71 -3.59
CA PHE A 225 2.11 17.88 -4.72
C PHE A 225 1.77 16.93 -5.87
N TYR A 226 1.52 15.65 -5.57
CA TYR A 226 1.18 14.65 -6.58
C TYR A 226 -0.16 14.94 -7.25
N ILE A 227 -1.18 15.28 -6.46
CA ILE A 227 -2.52 15.61 -6.98
C ILE A 227 -2.45 16.86 -7.87
N VAL A 228 -1.79 17.92 -7.42
CA VAL A 228 -1.65 19.17 -8.19
C VAL A 228 -0.89 18.90 -9.50
N SER A 229 0.23 18.20 -9.43
CA SER A 229 1.01 17.85 -10.64
C SER A 229 0.17 17.00 -11.61
N GLY A 230 -0.57 16.01 -11.11
CA GLY A 230 -1.45 15.19 -11.92
C GLY A 230 -2.57 15.99 -12.57
N LEU A 231 -3.19 16.89 -11.82
CA LEU A 231 -4.23 17.78 -12.37
C LEU A 231 -3.67 18.70 -13.46
N ILE A 232 -2.48 19.26 -13.27
CA ILE A 232 -1.84 20.09 -14.30
C ILE A 232 -1.67 19.29 -15.60
N VAL A 233 -1.17 18.06 -15.52
CA VAL A 233 -1.00 17.18 -16.70
C VAL A 233 -2.35 16.87 -17.35
N ILE A 234 -3.38 16.56 -16.57
CA ILE A 234 -4.73 16.26 -17.06
C ILE A 234 -5.32 17.49 -17.77
N PHE A 235 -5.25 18.68 -17.16
CA PHE A 235 -5.79 19.89 -17.76
C PHE A 235 -5.01 20.33 -19.00
N ALA A 236 -3.68 20.15 -19.01
CA ALA A 236 -2.87 20.43 -20.20
C ALA A 236 -3.24 19.52 -21.38
N ASN A 237 -3.75 18.32 -21.10
CA ASN A 237 -4.12 17.30 -22.10
C ASN A 237 -5.63 17.03 -22.11
N ILE A 238 -6.47 17.94 -21.67
CA ILE A 238 -7.91 17.71 -21.46
C ILE A 238 -8.63 17.19 -22.70
N LYS A 239 -8.21 17.61 -23.88
CA LYS A 239 -8.78 17.13 -25.17
C LYS A 239 -8.56 15.64 -25.41
N ASN A 240 -7.48 15.06 -24.88
CA ASN A 240 -7.12 13.67 -25.06
C ASN A 240 -7.69 12.73 -23.97
N VAL A 241 -8.18 13.30 -22.87
CA VAL A 241 -8.72 12.54 -21.74
C VAL A 241 -9.92 11.67 -22.14
N PRO A 242 -10.94 12.15 -22.88
CA PRO A 242 -12.05 11.31 -23.28
C PRO A 242 -11.63 10.13 -24.15
N ALA A 243 -10.71 10.37 -25.11
CA ALA A 243 -10.18 9.32 -25.97
C ALA A 243 -9.39 8.28 -25.18
N GLY A 244 -8.56 8.69 -24.23
CA GLY A 244 -7.83 7.78 -23.33
C GLY A 244 -8.74 6.94 -22.46
N LEU A 245 -9.81 7.51 -21.90
CA LEU A 245 -10.81 6.77 -21.12
C LEU A 245 -11.60 5.78 -21.98
N ALA A 246 -12.03 6.21 -23.17
CA ALA A 246 -12.70 5.32 -24.13
C ALA A 246 -11.81 4.15 -24.53
N LEU A 247 -10.54 4.40 -24.81
CA LEU A 247 -9.55 3.36 -25.10
C LEU A 247 -9.41 2.37 -23.95
N SER A 248 -9.34 2.84 -22.73
CA SER A 248 -9.26 1.98 -21.53
C SER A 248 -10.51 1.11 -21.35
N LEU A 249 -11.70 1.65 -21.63
CA LEU A 249 -12.95 0.91 -21.54
C LEU A 249 -13.12 -0.12 -22.66
N ILE A 250 -12.70 0.20 -23.89
CA ILE A 250 -12.79 -0.73 -25.03
C ILE A 250 -11.88 -1.94 -24.79
N HIS A 251 -10.68 -1.72 -24.24
CA HIS A 251 -9.68 -2.77 -24.03
C HIS A 251 -9.82 -3.52 -22.68
N ILE A 252 -10.91 -3.31 -21.94
CA ILE A 252 -11.13 -3.97 -20.65
C ILE A 252 -11.25 -5.50 -20.77
N SER A 253 -11.75 -5.98 -21.91
CA SER A 253 -11.96 -7.41 -22.18
C SER A 253 -10.85 -8.06 -22.98
N GLU A 254 -9.86 -7.31 -23.45
CA GLU A 254 -8.72 -7.90 -24.14
C GLU A 254 -7.86 -8.67 -23.15
N PRO A 255 -7.63 -9.98 -23.41
CA PRO A 255 -6.71 -10.74 -22.60
C PRO A 255 -5.34 -10.07 -22.73
N THR A 256 -4.85 -9.61 -21.62
CA THR A 256 -3.52 -9.01 -21.48
C THR A 256 -2.50 -9.83 -22.26
N ARG A 257 -1.70 -9.20 -23.11
CA ARG A 257 -0.57 -9.79 -23.84
C ARG A 257 0.49 -10.46 -22.94
N LEU A 258 0.19 -10.64 -21.64
CA LEU A 258 1.05 -11.33 -20.68
C LEU A 258 1.34 -12.80 -21.03
N LEU A 259 0.61 -13.39 -21.97
CA LEU A 259 0.87 -14.76 -22.44
C LEU A 259 1.70 -14.83 -23.72
N SER A 260 2.12 -13.73 -24.29
CA SER A 260 2.87 -13.70 -25.57
C SER A 260 4.35 -13.33 -25.44
N ILE A 261 4.87 -13.21 -24.21
CA ILE A 261 6.30 -13.06 -23.95
C ILE A 261 6.77 -14.31 -23.19
N SER A 262 6.73 -15.41 -23.91
CA SER A 262 7.45 -16.64 -23.59
C SER A 262 8.65 -16.75 -24.52
#